data_2980b390b16739d012bf1e6d3113a57c
#
_entry.id   2980b390b16739d012bf1e6d3113a57c
#
_cell.length_a   1.000
_cell.length_b   1.000
_cell.length_c   1.000
_cell.angle_alpha   90.00
_cell.angle_beta   90.00
_cell.angle_gamma   90.00
#
_symmetry.space_group_name_H-M   'P 1'
#
loop_
_entity.id
_entity.type
_entity.pdbx_description
1 polymer ?
#
loop_
_entity_poly.entity_id
_entity_poly.type
_entity_poly.pdbx_seq_one_letter_code
_entity_poly.pdbx_strand_id
1 'polypeptide(L)'
;MRILNWTRREFEAYVLLYAAHCNYFETKEEEEYILSKVDKVTFHKIHTEVVVDSDEDNLNKIQQYITENELNQEEKDALLKDIKNVFFADGSVDLIEKKVFGLLNKIIK
;
A
#
# COMPACT_ATOMS: atom_id res chain seq x y z
N MET A 1 -1.45 19.02 13.38
CA MET A 1 -2.42 19.13 12.28
C MET A 1 -2.19 18.00 11.26
N ARG A 2 -3.23 17.28 10.90
CA ARG A 2 -3.11 16.21 9.91
C ARG A 2 -3.24 16.80 8.52
N ILE A 3 -2.26 16.55 7.66
CA ILE A 3 -2.28 16.98 6.27
C ILE A 3 -3.05 15.97 5.42
N LEU A 4 -2.98 14.68 5.78
CA LEU A 4 -3.69 13.62 5.09
C LEU A 4 -5.01 13.32 5.79
N ASN A 5 -6.11 13.38 5.03
CA ASN A 5 -7.46 13.14 5.57
C ASN A 5 -7.97 11.73 5.31
N TRP A 6 -7.07 10.77 5.21
CA TRP A 6 -7.44 9.39 4.96
C TRP A 6 -8.02 8.72 6.19
N THR A 7 -9.04 7.88 5.96
CA THR A 7 -9.44 6.90 6.96
C THR A 7 -8.38 5.79 6.99
N ARG A 8 -8.41 4.95 8.02
CA ARG A 8 -7.50 3.80 8.07
C ARG A 8 -7.65 2.92 6.81
N ARG A 9 -8.87 2.72 6.35
CA ARG A 9 -9.15 1.90 5.17
C ARG A 9 -8.58 2.53 3.91
N GLU A 10 -8.69 3.85 3.76
CA GLU A 10 -8.11 4.57 2.64
C GLU A 10 -6.58 4.48 2.65
N PHE A 11 -5.97 4.59 3.82
CA PHE A 11 -4.53 4.41 3.95
C PHE A 11 -4.09 3.01 3.55
N GLU A 12 -4.79 1.98 4.06
CA GLU A 12 -4.49 0.60 3.69
C GLU A 12 -4.60 0.39 2.18
N ALA A 13 -5.66 0.92 1.57
CA ALA A 13 -5.84 0.86 0.12
C ALA A 13 -4.67 1.52 -0.60
N TYR A 14 -4.24 2.68 -0.14
CA TYR A 14 -3.13 3.42 -0.77
C TYR A 14 -1.85 2.60 -0.75
N VAL A 15 -1.51 2.02 0.40
CA VAL A 15 -0.29 1.22 0.54
C VAL A 15 -0.35 -0.03 -0.34
N LEU A 16 -1.48 -0.75 -0.31
CA LEU A 16 -1.62 -1.98 -1.07
C LEU A 16 -1.64 -1.71 -2.57
N LEU A 17 -2.29 -0.65 -3.01
CA LEU A 17 -2.32 -0.26 -4.42
C LEU A 17 -0.94 0.21 -4.90
N TYR A 18 -0.21 0.93 -4.07
CA TYR A 18 1.17 1.29 -4.40
C TYR A 18 2.01 0.03 -4.59
N ALA A 19 1.89 -0.93 -3.69
CA ALA A 19 2.63 -2.19 -3.77
C ALA A 19 2.30 -2.93 -5.07
N ALA A 20 1.03 -3.00 -5.44
CA ALA A 20 0.60 -3.67 -6.66
C ALA A 20 1.06 -2.93 -7.93
N HIS A 21 1.15 -1.60 -7.86
CA HIS A 21 1.48 -0.76 -9.02
C HIS A 21 2.99 -0.61 -9.23
N CYS A 22 3.82 -0.98 -8.28
CA CYS A 22 5.25 -0.69 -8.31
C CYS A 22 6.01 -1.31 -9.48
N ASN A 23 5.51 -2.40 -10.04
CA ASN A 23 6.12 -3.07 -11.19
C ASN A 23 5.42 -2.76 -12.52
N TYR A 24 4.57 -1.74 -12.52
CA TYR A 24 3.80 -1.27 -13.67
C TYR A 24 2.70 -2.21 -14.15
N PHE A 25 2.56 -3.37 -13.53
CA PHE A 25 1.52 -4.35 -13.89
C PHE A 25 0.80 -4.82 -12.63
N GLU A 26 -0.46 -4.42 -12.51
CA GLU A 26 -1.33 -4.98 -11.50
C GLU A 26 -1.96 -6.24 -12.08
N THR A 27 -1.75 -7.37 -11.43
CA THR A 27 -2.40 -8.60 -11.86
C THR A 27 -3.84 -8.62 -11.36
N LYS A 28 -4.67 -9.43 -12.00
CA LYS A 28 -6.05 -9.61 -11.57
C LYS A 28 -6.11 -10.16 -10.15
N GLU A 29 -5.21 -11.07 -9.83
CA GLU A 29 -5.12 -11.68 -8.50
C GLU A 29 -4.79 -10.64 -7.44
N GLU A 30 -3.88 -9.70 -7.73
CA GLU A 30 -3.55 -8.61 -6.83
C GLU A 30 -4.74 -7.69 -6.61
N GLU A 31 -5.44 -7.32 -7.69
CA GLU A 31 -6.64 -6.49 -7.58
C GLU A 31 -7.73 -7.18 -6.75
N GLU A 32 -7.96 -8.46 -6.98
CA GLU A 32 -8.95 -9.23 -6.23
C GLU A 32 -8.60 -9.27 -4.75
N TYR A 33 -7.32 -9.44 -4.43
CA TYR A 33 -6.88 -9.43 -3.03
C TYR A 33 -7.18 -8.09 -2.36
N ILE A 34 -6.84 -6.99 -3.04
CA ILE A 34 -7.08 -5.66 -2.49
C ILE A 34 -8.58 -5.41 -2.33
N LEU A 35 -9.38 -5.81 -3.31
CA LEU A 35 -10.84 -5.67 -3.24
C LEU A 35 -11.46 -6.52 -2.14
N SER A 36 -10.77 -7.55 -1.65
CA SER A 36 -11.22 -8.32 -0.49
C SER A 36 -11.00 -7.56 0.82
N LYS A 37 -10.12 -6.55 0.81
CA LYS A 37 -9.78 -5.77 2.00
C LYS A 37 -10.48 -4.41 2.04
N VAL A 38 -10.74 -3.82 0.88
CA VAL A 38 -11.37 -2.49 0.79
C VAL A 38 -12.53 -2.55 -0.19
N ASP A 39 -13.49 -1.66 -0.01
CA ASP A 39 -14.63 -1.60 -0.91
C ASP A 39 -14.25 -1.02 -2.27
N LYS A 40 -15.08 -1.28 -3.27
CA LYS A 40 -14.83 -0.88 -4.65
C LYS A 40 -14.73 0.64 -4.82
N VAL A 41 -15.53 1.40 -4.11
CA VAL A 41 -15.51 2.87 -4.19
C VAL A 41 -14.18 3.41 -3.66
N THR A 42 -13.74 2.91 -2.52
CA THR A 42 -12.44 3.29 -1.94
C THR A 42 -11.30 2.86 -2.86
N PHE A 43 -11.37 1.66 -3.42
CA PHE A 43 -10.38 1.16 -4.36
C PHE A 43 -10.19 2.13 -5.53
N HIS A 44 -11.26 2.51 -6.22
CA HIS A 44 -11.15 3.38 -7.38
C HIS A 44 -10.68 4.79 -7.02
N LYS A 45 -11.17 5.33 -5.93
CA LYS A 45 -10.78 6.66 -5.45
C LYS A 45 -9.28 6.72 -5.17
N ILE A 46 -8.79 5.76 -4.42
CA ILE A 46 -7.39 5.72 -3.98
C ILE A 46 -6.46 5.30 -5.11
N HIS A 47 -6.91 4.41 -5.99
CA HIS A 47 -6.12 3.99 -7.14
C HIS A 47 -5.72 5.18 -8.02
N THR A 48 -6.65 6.09 -8.27
CA THR A 48 -6.38 7.31 -9.03
C THR A 48 -5.28 8.13 -8.35
N GLU A 49 -5.34 8.25 -7.04
CA GLU A 49 -4.36 8.99 -6.25
C GLU A 49 -2.96 8.38 -6.35
N VAL A 50 -2.88 7.06 -6.24
CA VAL A 50 -1.60 6.34 -6.35
C VAL A 50 -0.96 6.54 -7.73
N VAL A 51 -1.76 6.45 -8.78
CA VAL A 51 -1.27 6.55 -10.15
C VAL A 51 -0.76 7.96 -10.49
N VAL A 52 -1.41 8.97 -9.94
CA VAL A 52 -1.05 10.38 -10.18
C VAL A 52 0.23 10.77 -9.43
N ASP A 53 0.43 10.24 -8.23
CA ASP A 53 1.58 10.57 -7.41
C ASP A 53 2.86 9.90 -7.93
N SER A 54 4.01 10.57 -7.73
CA SER A 54 5.30 9.97 -8.01
C SER A 54 5.65 8.94 -6.93
N ASP A 55 6.64 8.07 -7.18
CA ASP A 55 7.12 7.10 -6.18
C ASP A 55 7.55 7.79 -4.90
N GLU A 56 8.25 8.91 -5.02
CA GLU A 56 8.69 9.69 -3.86
C GLU A 56 7.50 10.19 -3.06
N ASP A 57 6.48 10.73 -3.74
CA ASP A 57 5.27 11.21 -3.09
C ASP A 57 4.51 10.07 -2.42
N ASN A 58 4.43 8.91 -3.09
CA ASN A 58 3.79 7.74 -2.51
C ASN A 58 4.43 7.34 -1.19
N LEU A 59 5.76 7.23 -1.18
CA LEU A 59 6.50 6.84 0.02
C LEU A 59 6.40 7.88 1.13
N ASN A 60 6.48 9.16 0.76
CA ASN A 60 6.37 10.25 1.73
C ASN A 60 4.99 10.28 2.39
N LYS A 61 3.93 10.09 1.62
CA LYS A 61 2.56 10.06 2.15
C LYS A 61 2.35 8.88 3.09
N ILE A 62 2.89 7.72 2.75
CA ILE A 62 2.79 6.53 3.60
C ILE A 62 3.47 6.80 4.94
N GLN A 63 4.69 7.30 4.91
CA GLN A 63 5.44 7.61 6.12
C GLN A 63 4.75 8.69 6.96
N GLN A 64 4.24 9.71 6.30
CA GLN A 64 3.54 10.80 6.97
C GLN A 64 2.30 10.30 7.71
N TYR A 65 1.50 9.44 7.07
CA TYR A 65 0.32 8.89 7.74
C TYR A 65 0.69 8.09 8.98
N ILE A 66 1.72 7.25 8.87
CA ILE A 66 2.18 6.44 10.00
C ILE A 66 2.59 7.33 11.18
N THR A 67 3.31 8.41 10.89
CA THR A 67 3.77 9.35 11.91
C THR A 67 2.61 10.11 12.53
N GLU A 68 1.70 10.63 11.70
CA GLU A 68 0.56 11.43 12.18
C GLU A 68 -0.44 10.63 13.00
N ASN A 69 -0.59 9.35 12.70
CA ASN A 69 -1.57 8.49 13.35
C ASN A 69 -0.95 7.55 14.39
N GLU A 70 0.34 7.66 14.61
CA GLU A 70 1.06 6.92 15.65
C GLU A 70 0.74 5.42 15.64
N LEU A 71 0.92 4.77 14.48
CA LEU A 71 0.65 3.34 14.35
C LEU A 71 1.52 2.53 15.32
N ASN A 72 0.89 1.60 16.04
CA ASN A 72 1.63 0.72 16.94
C ASN A 72 2.27 -0.43 16.15
N GLN A 73 3.10 -1.23 16.83
CA GLN A 73 3.85 -2.31 16.19
C GLN A 73 2.92 -3.38 15.59
N GLU A 74 1.83 -3.69 16.29
CA GLU A 74 0.87 -4.68 15.83
C GLU A 74 0.20 -4.24 14.52
N GLU A 75 -0.18 -2.97 14.43
CA GLU A 75 -0.77 -2.39 13.21
C GLU A 75 0.23 -2.39 12.07
N LYS A 76 1.49 -2.05 12.35
CA LYS A 76 2.56 -2.06 11.34
C LYS A 76 2.82 -3.47 10.82
N ASP A 77 2.85 -4.45 11.71
CA ASP A 77 3.08 -5.85 11.32
C ASP A 77 1.94 -6.37 10.46
N ALA A 78 0.69 -6.03 10.80
CA ALA A 78 -0.47 -6.42 10.00
C ALA A 78 -0.41 -5.81 8.61
N LEU A 79 -0.01 -4.54 8.50
CA LEU A 79 0.13 -3.86 7.22
C LEU A 79 1.21 -4.51 6.36
N LEU A 80 2.36 -4.83 6.94
CA LEU A 80 3.43 -5.51 6.22
C LEU A 80 3.01 -6.89 5.72
N LYS A 81 2.22 -7.59 6.52
CA LYS A 81 1.68 -8.89 6.11
C LYS A 81 0.76 -8.75 4.91
N ASP A 82 -0.11 -7.74 4.91
CA ASP A 82 -1.01 -7.50 3.78
C ASP A 82 -0.24 -7.11 2.52
N ILE A 83 0.81 -6.31 2.64
CA ILE A 83 1.68 -5.96 1.50
C ILE A 83 2.31 -7.23 0.92
N LYS A 84 2.81 -8.09 1.78
CA LYS A 84 3.41 -9.36 1.37
C LYS A 84 2.40 -10.23 0.63
N ASN A 85 1.17 -10.27 1.12
CA ASN A 85 0.10 -11.04 0.48
C ASN A 85 -0.25 -10.50 -0.90
N VAL A 86 -0.21 -9.20 -1.11
CA VAL A 86 -0.41 -8.61 -2.43
C VAL A 86 0.66 -9.11 -3.40
N PHE A 87 1.93 -9.09 -2.98
CA PHE A 87 3.03 -9.53 -3.84
C PHE A 87 2.94 -11.02 -4.18
N PHE A 88 2.42 -11.83 -3.27
CA PHE A 88 2.29 -13.27 -3.48
C PHE A 88 0.95 -13.69 -4.08
N ALA A 89 0.06 -12.75 -4.37
CA ALA A 89 -1.29 -13.07 -4.83
C ALA A 89 -1.30 -13.84 -6.15
N ASP A 90 -0.34 -13.59 -7.03
CA ASP A 90 -0.22 -14.30 -8.31
C ASP A 90 0.73 -15.51 -8.25
N GLY A 91 1.23 -15.82 -7.06
CA GLY A 91 2.09 -16.98 -6.84
C GLY A 91 3.57 -16.75 -7.10
N SER A 92 3.98 -15.55 -7.47
CA SER A 92 5.39 -15.23 -7.71
C SER A 92 5.73 -13.82 -7.25
N VAL A 93 7.00 -13.63 -6.86
CA VAL A 93 7.51 -12.32 -6.44
C VAL A 93 8.75 -12.02 -7.26
N ASP A 94 8.72 -10.94 -8.02
CA ASP A 94 9.86 -10.54 -8.84
C ASP A 94 10.85 -9.66 -8.05
N LEU A 95 11.94 -9.30 -8.70
CA LEU A 95 13.02 -8.52 -8.07
C LEU A 95 12.55 -7.12 -7.66
N ILE A 96 11.71 -6.48 -8.48
CA ILE A 96 11.20 -5.14 -8.21
C ILE A 96 10.32 -5.18 -6.96
N GLU A 97 9.45 -6.17 -6.86
CA GLU A 97 8.57 -6.34 -5.70
C GLU A 97 9.37 -6.56 -4.42
N LYS A 98 10.44 -7.35 -4.50
CA LYS A 98 11.32 -7.56 -3.34
C LYS A 98 11.98 -6.26 -2.89
N LYS A 99 12.41 -5.43 -3.82
CA LYS A 99 13.02 -4.13 -3.51
C LYS A 99 12.01 -3.19 -2.86
N VAL A 100 10.81 -3.11 -3.42
CA VAL A 100 9.75 -2.26 -2.89
C VAL A 100 9.33 -2.73 -1.50
N PHE A 101 9.19 -4.04 -1.30
CA PHE A 101 8.88 -4.59 0.03
C PHE A 101 9.95 -4.18 1.04
N GLY A 102 11.22 -4.26 0.67
CA GLY A 102 12.32 -3.83 1.54
C GLY A 102 12.22 -2.37 1.93
N LEU A 103 11.89 -1.49 0.96
CA LEU A 103 11.70 -0.06 1.22
C LEU A 103 10.51 0.19 2.15
N LEU A 104 9.38 -0.46 1.89
CA LEU A 104 8.17 -0.31 2.71
C LEU A 104 8.40 -0.83 4.11
N ASN A 105 9.07 -1.97 4.25
CA ASN A 105 9.42 -2.54 5.54
C ASN A 105 10.26 -1.55 6.36
N LYS A 106 11.23 -0.90 5.72
CA LYS A 106 12.09 0.08 6.36
C LYS A 106 11.33 1.33 6.81
N ILE A 107 10.42 1.82 5.96
CA ILE A 107 9.63 3.01 6.24
C ILE A 107 8.59 2.73 7.33
N ILE A 108 7.91 1.58 7.25
CA ILE A 108 6.83 1.24 8.18
C ILE A 108 7.36 0.88 9.56
N LYS A 109 8.47 0.16 9.61
CA LYS A 109 9.11 -0.14 10.89
C LYS A 109 9.88 1.04 11.43
#